data_44e39eb4dec76be6719bada54a649c6d
#
_entry.id   44e39eb4dec76be6719bada54a649c6d
#
_cell.length_a   1.000
_cell.length_b   1.000
_cell.length_c   1.000
_cell.angle_alpha   90.00
_cell.angle_beta   90.00
_cell.angle_gamma   90.00
#
_symmetry.space_group_name_H-M   'P 1'
#
loop_
_entity.id
_entity.type
_entity.pdbx_description
1 polymer ?
#
loop_
_entity_poly.entity_id
_entity_poly.type
_entity_poly.pdbx_seq_one_letter_code
_entity_poly.pdbx_strand_id
1 'polypeptide(L)'
;MKISLMLESQENLSWDALKRIAELIDNTKFYGLFLSDHLFSVKGTSDSFGLPVWPAMTAISIWTHSLRFGPLVNSITFRHPAQVAKISESLQSLSDGRLELGLGAGWYSDEHEMFGVKLPENNERLNLLEEYIQIIKGLWTVDDFSFEGHHYEIKNASMNPKPTTNIPLIVGGMASRTIEIATKFGDQWNGYYLEHDKLKKKLDLIKIFEER
;
A
#
# COMPACT_ATOMS: atom_id res chain seq x y z
N MET A 1 -9.17 -18.39 -8.94
CA MET A 1 -9.09 -17.56 -7.74
C MET A 1 -7.63 -17.50 -7.31
N LYS A 2 -7.08 -16.31 -7.01
CA LYS A 2 -5.74 -16.14 -6.44
C LYS A 2 -5.87 -16.00 -4.93
N ILE A 3 -5.01 -16.65 -4.16
CA ILE A 3 -5.00 -16.60 -2.69
C ILE A 3 -3.69 -16.03 -2.25
N SER A 4 -3.73 -15.00 -1.40
CA SER A 4 -2.57 -14.38 -0.78
C SER A 4 -2.64 -14.50 0.74
N LEU A 5 -1.49 -14.47 1.38
CA LEU A 5 -1.38 -14.36 2.82
C LEU A 5 -1.17 -12.88 3.18
N MET A 6 -1.87 -12.38 4.18
CA MET A 6 -1.62 -11.10 4.81
C MET A 6 -1.17 -11.32 6.25
N LEU A 7 -0.10 -10.64 6.66
CA LEU A 7 0.41 -10.67 8.02
C LEU A 7 0.37 -9.27 8.63
N GLU A 8 -0.02 -9.23 9.90
CA GLU A 8 0.02 -8.03 10.72
C GLU A 8 1.43 -7.89 11.32
N SER A 9 2.30 -7.15 10.62
CA SER A 9 3.72 -7.07 10.94
C SER A 9 4.01 -6.46 12.32
N GLN A 10 3.09 -5.66 12.85
CA GLN A 10 3.16 -5.00 14.16
C GLN A 10 2.72 -5.89 15.33
N GLU A 11 2.23 -7.10 15.07
CA GLU A 11 1.73 -8.02 16.09
C GLU A 11 2.74 -9.12 16.39
N ASN A 12 3.93 -8.74 16.89
CA ASN A 12 5.01 -9.65 17.30
C ASN A 12 5.57 -10.55 16.17
N LEU A 13 5.56 -10.09 14.93
CA LEU A 13 6.19 -10.80 13.84
C LEU A 13 7.72 -10.63 13.88
N SER A 14 8.46 -11.71 14.10
CA SER A 14 9.93 -11.68 14.08
C SER A 14 10.47 -11.85 12.65
N TRP A 15 11.73 -11.39 12.44
CA TRP A 15 12.42 -11.59 11.16
C TRP A 15 12.55 -13.07 10.77
N ASP A 16 12.84 -13.94 11.72
CA ASP A 16 12.95 -15.37 11.49
C ASP A 16 11.61 -16.01 11.11
N ALA A 17 10.54 -15.57 11.75
CA ALA A 17 9.19 -16.04 11.42
C ALA A 17 8.78 -15.57 10.03
N LEU A 18 8.99 -14.28 9.70
CA LEU A 18 8.70 -13.73 8.39
C LEU A 18 9.47 -14.47 7.29
N LYS A 19 10.76 -14.69 7.49
CA LYS A 19 11.60 -15.41 6.52
C LYS A 19 11.08 -16.82 6.25
N ARG A 20 10.83 -17.60 7.31
CA ARG A 20 10.30 -18.95 7.19
C ARG A 20 8.95 -19.01 6.49
N ILE A 21 8.05 -18.07 6.80
CA ILE A 21 6.74 -17.99 6.13
C ILE A 21 6.94 -17.65 4.66
N ALA A 22 7.73 -16.65 4.32
CA ALA A 22 7.98 -16.24 2.94
C ALA A 22 8.57 -17.37 2.08
N GLU A 23 9.62 -18.02 2.57
CA GLU A 23 10.26 -19.17 1.88
C GLU A 23 9.31 -20.37 1.75
N LEU A 24 8.48 -20.64 2.78
CA LEU A 24 7.51 -21.73 2.74
C LEU A 24 6.45 -21.49 1.67
N ILE A 25 5.83 -20.29 1.64
CA ILE A 25 4.72 -20.02 0.72
C ILE A 25 5.18 -19.75 -0.70
N ASP A 26 6.42 -19.31 -0.93
CA ASP A 26 7.00 -19.15 -2.27
C ASP A 26 7.04 -20.48 -3.05
N ASN A 27 7.16 -21.59 -2.33
CA ASN A 27 7.15 -22.94 -2.89
C ASN A 27 5.73 -23.57 -2.98
N THR A 28 4.68 -22.75 -2.84
CA THR A 28 3.28 -23.19 -2.88
C THR A 28 2.52 -22.54 -4.03
N LYS A 29 1.18 -22.66 -4.00
CA LYS A 29 0.28 -21.98 -4.95
C LYS A 29 -0.25 -20.63 -4.43
N PHE A 30 0.31 -20.10 -3.35
CA PHE A 30 -0.04 -18.75 -2.92
C PHE A 30 0.40 -17.73 -3.98
N TYR A 31 -0.46 -16.74 -4.21
CA TYR A 31 -0.21 -15.68 -5.16
C TYR A 31 0.74 -14.62 -4.61
N GLY A 32 0.60 -14.27 -3.32
CA GLY A 32 1.38 -13.20 -2.73
C GLY A 32 1.43 -13.22 -1.20
N LEU A 33 2.35 -12.44 -0.67
CA LEU A 33 2.54 -12.14 0.75
C LEU A 33 2.46 -10.63 0.96
N PHE A 34 1.53 -10.19 1.77
CA PHE A 34 1.30 -8.79 2.06
C PHE A 34 1.44 -8.50 3.56
N LEU A 35 1.90 -7.29 3.90
CA LEU A 35 2.00 -6.84 5.28
C LEU A 35 1.30 -5.50 5.48
N SER A 36 0.75 -5.32 6.69
CA SER A 36 0.26 -4.03 7.17
C SER A 36 1.41 -3.03 7.41
N ASP A 37 1.09 -1.74 7.34
CA ASP A 37 2.03 -0.65 7.61
C ASP A 37 1.60 0.10 8.88
N HIS A 38 1.98 -0.44 10.03
CA HIS A 38 1.77 0.16 11.33
C HIS A 38 3.10 0.35 12.06
N LEU A 39 3.20 1.42 12.84
CA LEU A 39 4.34 1.71 13.71
C LEU A 39 4.19 1.07 15.08
N PHE A 40 2.93 0.71 15.44
CA PHE A 40 2.57 0.20 16.75
C PHE A 40 1.47 -0.87 16.64
N SER A 41 1.38 -1.75 17.63
CA SER A 41 0.33 -2.77 17.71
C SER A 41 -1.07 -2.15 17.74
N VAL A 42 -1.94 -2.60 16.84
CA VAL A 42 -3.36 -2.20 16.83
C VAL A 42 -4.13 -2.81 18.01
N LYS A 43 -3.60 -3.86 18.62
CA LYS A 43 -4.17 -4.48 19.84
C LYS A 43 -3.79 -3.73 21.11
N GLY A 44 -2.91 -2.72 21.02
CA GLY A 44 -2.60 -1.83 22.13
C GLY A 44 -1.72 -2.40 23.23
N THR A 45 -0.92 -3.45 22.94
CA THR A 45 0.02 -4.01 23.92
C THR A 45 1.37 -3.30 23.82
N SER A 46 1.81 -2.64 24.92
CA SER A 46 3.01 -1.81 24.97
C SER A 46 4.33 -2.56 24.69
N ASP A 47 4.32 -3.86 24.84
CA ASP A 47 5.49 -4.75 24.68
C ASP A 47 5.53 -5.42 23.29
N SER A 48 4.56 -5.12 22.42
CA SER A 48 4.55 -5.65 21.07
C SER A 48 5.67 -5.03 20.25
N PHE A 49 6.41 -5.86 19.54
CA PHE A 49 7.34 -5.41 18.54
C PHE A 49 6.76 -5.62 17.14
N GLY A 50 7.19 -4.81 16.20
CA GLY A 50 6.73 -4.89 14.82
C GLY A 50 7.86 -4.70 13.84
N LEU A 51 7.70 -5.30 12.66
CA LEU A 51 8.63 -5.09 11.57
C LEU A 51 8.17 -3.90 10.74
N PRO A 52 9.07 -2.94 10.44
CA PRO A 52 8.74 -1.85 9.52
C PRO A 52 8.50 -2.43 8.11
N VAL A 53 7.38 -2.03 7.49
CA VAL A 53 6.89 -2.64 6.25
C VAL A 53 7.92 -2.61 5.11
N TRP A 54 8.58 -1.49 4.85
CA TRP A 54 9.48 -1.37 3.71
C TRP A 54 10.78 -2.18 3.84
N PRO A 55 11.47 -2.23 4.98
CA PRO A 55 12.54 -3.20 5.22
C PRO A 55 12.08 -4.64 5.08
N ALA A 56 10.86 -4.97 5.58
CA ALA A 56 10.30 -6.32 5.44
C ALA A 56 10.02 -6.67 3.96
N MET A 57 9.47 -5.74 3.17
CA MET A 57 9.28 -5.93 1.73
C MET A 57 10.61 -6.15 1.00
N THR A 58 11.65 -5.41 1.38
CA THR A 58 13.00 -5.61 0.81
C THR A 58 13.52 -7.01 1.11
N ALA A 59 13.37 -7.48 2.34
CA ALA A 59 13.79 -8.82 2.72
C ALA A 59 13.00 -9.91 1.96
N ILE A 60 11.67 -9.79 1.86
CA ILE A 60 10.82 -10.70 1.09
C ILE A 60 11.25 -10.74 -0.38
N SER A 61 11.55 -9.60 -0.98
CA SER A 61 11.98 -9.54 -2.38
C SER A 61 13.25 -10.34 -2.69
N ILE A 62 14.13 -10.47 -1.68
CA ILE A 62 15.40 -11.22 -1.78
C ILE A 62 15.21 -12.70 -1.42
N TRP A 63 14.35 -13.00 -0.45
CA TRP A 63 14.14 -14.38 0.03
C TRP A 63 13.23 -15.21 -0.87
N THR A 64 12.45 -14.57 -1.75
CA THR A 64 11.46 -15.23 -2.60
C THR A 64 11.75 -15.00 -4.08
N HIS A 65 11.23 -15.88 -4.96
CA HIS A 65 11.51 -15.85 -6.39
C HIS A 65 10.26 -15.67 -7.26
N SER A 66 9.10 -16.16 -6.81
CA SER A 66 7.86 -16.16 -7.59
C SER A 66 6.71 -15.40 -6.93
N LEU A 67 6.79 -15.23 -5.61
CA LEU A 67 5.73 -14.65 -4.80
C LEU A 67 5.58 -13.15 -5.06
N ARG A 68 4.38 -12.69 -5.34
CA ARG A 68 4.07 -11.26 -5.33
C ARG A 68 4.03 -10.76 -3.89
N PHE A 69 4.33 -9.50 -3.69
CA PHE A 69 4.37 -8.93 -2.35
C PHE A 69 4.10 -7.43 -2.37
N GLY A 70 3.73 -6.88 -1.22
CA GLY A 70 3.56 -5.44 -1.06
C GLY A 70 2.98 -5.06 0.28
N PRO A 71 2.96 -3.76 0.60
CA PRO A 71 2.19 -3.27 1.72
C PRO A 71 0.70 -3.39 1.41
N LEU A 72 -0.10 -3.82 2.39
CA LEU A 72 -1.56 -3.87 2.27
C LEU A 72 -2.20 -3.32 3.56
N VAL A 73 -2.20 -1.99 3.73
CA VAL A 73 -1.76 -0.99 2.75
C VAL A 73 -0.76 -0.02 3.40
N ASN A 74 0.15 0.58 2.59
CA ASN A 74 0.98 1.69 3.07
C ASN A 74 0.10 2.88 3.48
N SER A 75 0.27 3.38 4.69
CA SER A 75 -0.39 4.59 5.15
C SER A 75 0.26 5.82 4.51
N ILE A 76 -0.54 6.63 3.80
CA ILE A 76 -0.05 7.87 3.17
C ILE A 76 0.39 8.93 4.18
N THR A 77 -0.01 8.79 5.43
CA THR A 77 0.29 9.75 6.50
C THR A 77 1.73 9.64 7.03
N PHE A 78 2.40 8.52 6.80
CA PHE A 78 3.74 8.26 7.35
C PHE A 78 4.88 8.68 6.43
N ARG A 79 4.63 8.85 5.13
CA ARG A 79 5.71 9.10 4.15
C ARG A 79 5.24 10.02 3.04
N HIS A 80 6.17 10.81 2.52
CA HIS A 80 5.90 11.64 1.34
C HIS A 80 5.74 10.77 0.07
N PRO A 81 4.81 11.10 -0.87
CA PRO A 81 4.57 10.30 -2.07
C PRO A 81 5.81 10.06 -2.93
N ALA A 82 6.70 11.05 -3.04
CA ALA A 82 7.94 10.90 -3.80
C ALA A 82 8.88 9.84 -3.20
N GLN A 83 8.91 9.71 -1.87
CA GLN A 83 9.69 8.66 -1.20
C GLN A 83 9.12 7.28 -1.51
N VAL A 84 7.79 7.13 -1.43
CA VAL A 84 7.13 5.86 -1.72
C VAL A 84 7.25 5.50 -3.20
N ALA A 85 7.14 6.47 -4.11
CA ALA A 85 7.39 6.25 -5.53
C ALA A 85 8.80 5.69 -5.79
N LYS A 86 9.82 6.26 -5.13
CA LYS A 86 11.21 5.83 -5.30
C LYS A 86 11.49 4.46 -4.68
N ILE A 87 10.99 4.20 -3.48
CA ILE A 87 11.12 2.91 -2.82
C ILE A 87 10.44 1.80 -3.65
N SER A 88 9.23 2.08 -4.14
CA SER A 88 8.46 1.11 -4.93
C SER A 88 9.14 0.78 -6.25
N GLU A 89 9.69 1.77 -6.95
CA GLU A 89 10.48 1.55 -8.15
C GLU A 89 11.67 0.63 -7.87
N SER A 90 12.41 0.94 -6.81
CA SER A 90 13.59 0.16 -6.42
C SER A 90 13.25 -1.30 -6.08
N LEU A 91 12.14 -1.52 -5.37
CA LEU A 91 11.66 -2.87 -5.06
C LEU A 91 11.12 -3.60 -6.29
N GLN A 92 10.44 -2.89 -7.21
CA GLN A 92 9.99 -3.46 -8.47
C GLN A 92 11.16 -3.97 -9.30
N SER A 93 12.20 -3.17 -9.41
CA SER A 93 13.45 -3.53 -10.12
C SER A 93 14.17 -4.69 -9.43
N LEU A 94 14.36 -4.62 -8.10
CA LEU A 94 15.05 -5.65 -7.32
C LEU A 94 14.35 -7.01 -7.38
N SER A 95 13.03 -7.02 -7.54
CA SER A 95 12.21 -8.22 -7.50
C SER A 95 11.76 -8.73 -8.87
N ASP A 96 12.30 -8.19 -9.97
CA ASP A 96 11.87 -8.55 -11.32
C ASP A 96 10.34 -8.41 -11.52
N GLY A 97 9.77 -7.30 -11.03
CA GLY A 97 8.38 -6.95 -11.32
C GLY A 97 7.34 -7.58 -10.39
N ARG A 98 7.70 -8.01 -9.18
CA ARG A 98 6.78 -8.72 -8.27
C ARG A 98 6.05 -7.83 -7.25
N LEU A 99 6.40 -6.54 -7.14
CA LEU A 99 5.75 -5.63 -6.21
C LEU A 99 4.31 -5.31 -6.63
N GLU A 100 3.41 -5.23 -5.66
CA GLU A 100 2.08 -4.61 -5.77
C GLU A 100 1.95 -3.57 -4.66
N LEU A 101 1.72 -2.31 -5.03
CA LEU A 101 1.69 -1.21 -4.07
C LEU A 101 0.29 -0.96 -3.54
N GLY A 102 0.02 -1.35 -2.31
CA GLY A 102 -1.20 -0.98 -1.61
C GLY A 102 -1.07 0.41 -0.94
N LEU A 103 -2.07 1.26 -1.11
CA LEU A 103 -2.16 2.61 -0.54
C LEU A 103 -3.47 2.79 0.23
N GLY A 104 -3.40 3.38 1.41
CA GLY A 104 -4.55 3.68 2.25
C GLY A 104 -4.43 5.04 2.95
N ALA A 105 -5.56 5.64 3.27
CA ALA A 105 -5.65 6.99 3.84
C ALA A 105 -5.12 7.10 5.29
N GLY A 106 -4.84 6.00 5.96
CA GLY A 106 -4.54 5.96 7.39
C GLY A 106 -5.81 6.03 8.24
N TRP A 107 -5.75 5.55 9.48
CA TRP A 107 -6.95 5.51 10.33
C TRP A 107 -6.66 5.47 11.84
N TYR A 108 -5.58 4.85 12.29
CA TYR A 108 -5.35 4.57 13.70
C TYR A 108 -4.80 5.81 14.42
N SER A 109 -5.68 6.49 15.17
CA SER A 109 -5.39 7.77 15.85
C SER A 109 -4.30 7.65 16.90
N ASP A 110 -4.35 6.59 17.73
CA ASP A 110 -3.45 6.44 18.85
C ASP A 110 -1.98 6.31 18.41
N GLU A 111 -1.75 5.59 17.30
CA GLU A 111 -0.44 5.47 16.69
C GLU A 111 0.08 6.83 16.20
N HIS A 112 -0.77 7.62 15.55
CA HIS A 112 -0.41 8.94 15.06
C HIS A 112 -0.09 9.91 16.20
N GLU A 113 -0.90 9.91 17.24
CA GLU A 113 -0.67 10.72 18.45
C GLU A 113 0.63 10.31 19.14
N MET A 114 0.84 9.01 19.34
CA MET A 114 2.00 8.45 20.04
C MET A 114 3.32 8.80 19.36
N PHE A 115 3.35 8.80 18.03
CA PHE A 115 4.56 9.08 17.24
C PHE A 115 4.64 10.53 16.72
N GLY A 116 3.70 11.40 17.12
CA GLY A 116 3.69 12.80 16.71
C GLY A 116 3.44 13.01 15.21
N VAL A 117 2.78 12.06 14.56
CA VAL A 117 2.41 12.15 13.15
C VAL A 117 0.99 12.72 13.04
N LYS A 118 0.81 13.76 12.22
CA LYS A 118 -0.53 14.33 12.01
C LYS A 118 -1.46 13.32 11.33
N LEU A 119 -2.64 13.10 11.91
CA LEU A 119 -3.74 12.39 11.27
C LEU A 119 -4.81 13.42 10.88
N PRO A 120 -4.89 13.85 9.62
CA PRO A 120 -5.92 14.77 9.17
C PRO A 120 -7.32 14.19 9.28
N GLU A 121 -8.35 15.03 9.20
CA GLU A 121 -9.73 14.62 9.16
C GLU A 121 -10.02 13.70 7.95
N ASN A 122 -11.01 12.82 8.07
CA ASN A 122 -11.25 11.77 7.09
C ASN A 122 -11.38 12.25 5.64
N ASN A 123 -12.13 13.34 5.42
CA ASN A 123 -12.28 13.91 4.07
C ASN A 123 -10.97 14.48 3.53
N GLU A 124 -10.18 15.12 4.37
CA GLU A 124 -8.85 15.63 4.03
C GLU A 124 -7.90 14.49 3.66
N ARG A 125 -7.90 13.38 4.43
CA ARG A 125 -7.10 12.19 4.10
C ARG A 125 -7.45 11.57 2.75
N LEU A 126 -8.72 11.58 2.36
CA LEU A 126 -9.13 11.07 1.05
C LEU A 126 -8.68 12.00 -0.09
N ASN A 127 -8.68 13.31 0.12
CA ASN A 127 -8.09 14.25 -0.84
C ASN A 127 -6.57 14.04 -0.96
N LEU A 128 -5.90 13.90 0.19
CA LEU A 128 -4.47 13.56 0.23
C LEU A 128 -4.16 12.26 -0.52
N LEU A 129 -4.97 11.21 -0.35
CA LEU A 129 -4.79 9.93 -1.05
C LEU A 129 -4.92 10.09 -2.57
N GLU A 130 -5.86 10.89 -3.03
CA GLU A 130 -6.04 11.17 -4.46
C GLU A 130 -4.83 11.88 -5.07
N GLU A 131 -4.32 12.95 -4.42
CA GLU A 131 -3.10 13.65 -4.86
C GLU A 131 -1.86 12.73 -4.78
N TYR A 132 -1.77 11.94 -3.71
CA TYR A 132 -0.67 11.00 -3.46
C TYR A 132 -0.51 9.98 -4.59
N ILE A 133 -1.62 9.39 -5.04
CA ILE A 133 -1.62 8.44 -6.15
C ILE A 133 -1.20 9.12 -7.46
N GLN A 134 -1.73 10.32 -7.74
CA GLN A 134 -1.38 11.07 -8.95
C GLN A 134 0.11 11.41 -8.99
N ILE A 135 0.69 11.81 -7.85
CA ILE A 135 2.13 12.11 -7.76
C ILE A 135 2.96 10.84 -8.01
N ILE A 136 2.61 9.71 -7.38
CA ILE A 136 3.33 8.45 -7.60
C ILE A 136 3.30 8.06 -9.08
N LYS A 137 2.12 8.04 -9.70
CA LYS A 137 1.98 7.70 -11.13
C LYS A 137 2.74 8.67 -12.02
N GLY A 138 2.66 9.98 -11.75
CA GLY A 138 3.39 10.99 -12.50
C GLY A 138 4.91 10.80 -12.42
N LEU A 139 5.44 10.58 -11.22
CA LEU A 139 6.86 10.31 -11.02
C LEU A 139 7.34 9.04 -11.73
N TRP A 140 6.50 8.01 -11.84
CA TRP A 140 6.86 6.77 -12.53
C TRP A 140 6.84 6.88 -14.05
N THR A 141 6.08 7.83 -14.61
CA THR A 141 5.78 7.82 -16.06
C THR A 141 6.22 9.07 -16.81
N VAL A 142 6.35 10.20 -16.13
CA VAL A 142 6.62 11.50 -16.77
C VAL A 142 8.02 11.99 -16.39
N ASP A 143 8.77 12.49 -17.37
CA ASP A 143 10.02 13.21 -17.13
C ASP A 143 9.72 14.67 -16.78
N ASP A 144 10.55 15.25 -15.90
CA ASP A 144 10.36 16.62 -15.39
C ASP A 144 8.95 16.88 -14.86
N PHE A 145 8.43 15.89 -14.11
CA PHE A 145 7.09 15.88 -13.59
C PHE A 145 6.86 17.04 -12.64
N SER A 146 5.78 17.79 -12.86
CA SER A 146 5.30 18.85 -11.96
C SER A 146 3.85 18.57 -11.56
N PHE A 147 3.53 18.86 -10.32
CA PHE A 147 2.19 18.73 -9.75
C PHE A 147 1.94 19.88 -8.79
N GLU A 148 0.80 20.52 -8.91
CA GLU A 148 0.33 21.57 -8.00
C GLU A 148 -1.05 21.15 -7.47
N GLY A 149 -1.09 20.72 -6.22
CA GLY A 149 -2.29 20.30 -5.51
C GLY A 149 -2.60 21.18 -4.31
N HIS A 150 -3.59 20.77 -3.51
CA HIS A 150 -3.90 21.46 -2.25
C HIS A 150 -2.94 21.08 -1.12
N HIS A 151 -2.35 19.88 -1.19
CA HIS A 151 -1.55 19.29 -0.12
C HIS A 151 -0.10 19.08 -0.53
N TYR A 152 0.16 18.91 -1.81
CA TYR A 152 1.50 18.64 -2.34
C TYR A 152 1.84 19.54 -3.50
N GLU A 153 3.12 19.90 -3.58
CA GLU A 153 3.70 20.59 -4.72
C GLU A 153 4.97 19.84 -5.17
N ILE A 154 5.07 19.50 -6.45
CA ILE A 154 6.24 18.89 -7.08
C ILE A 154 6.67 19.79 -8.24
N LYS A 155 7.95 20.08 -8.35
CA LYS A 155 8.50 20.95 -9.39
C LYS A 155 9.60 20.26 -10.18
N ASN A 156 9.37 20.05 -11.48
CA ASN A 156 10.34 19.51 -12.44
C ASN A 156 11.13 18.30 -11.90
N ALA A 157 10.44 17.39 -11.26
CA ALA A 157 11.06 16.22 -10.63
C ALA A 157 11.32 15.12 -11.66
N SER A 158 12.59 14.78 -11.83
CA SER A 158 13.01 13.63 -12.64
C SER A 158 13.37 12.46 -11.73
N MET A 159 12.50 11.46 -11.67
CA MET A 159 12.77 10.22 -10.92
C MET A 159 13.36 9.17 -11.87
N ASN A 160 14.59 8.76 -11.60
CA ASN A 160 15.29 7.74 -12.37
C ASN A 160 15.90 6.65 -11.46
N PRO A 161 15.94 5.36 -11.90
CA PRO A 161 15.25 4.88 -13.09
C PRO A 161 13.72 4.94 -12.95
N LYS A 162 13.01 4.89 -14.04
CA LYS A 162 11.57 4.65 -14.06
C LYS A 162 11.28 3.16 -13.94
N PRO A 163 10.13 2.74 -13.39
CA PRO A 163 9.73 1.34 -13.40
C PRO A 163 9.70 0.79 -14.84
N THR A 164 10.39 -0.32 -15.07
CA THR A 164 10.43 -0.99 -16.39
C THR A 164 9.16 -1.79 -16.68
N THR A 165 8.41 -2.12 -15.64
CA THR A 165 7.12 -2.82 -15.71
C THR A 165 6.10 -2.10 -14.84
N ASN A 166 4.82 -2.23 -15.15
CA ASN A 166 3.76 -1.65 -14.34
C ASN A 166 3.81 -2.16 -12.89
N ILE A 167 3.68 -1.25 -11.93
CA ILE A 167 3.49 -1.57 -10.51
C ILE A 167 2.00 -1.48 -10.24
N PRO A 168 1.29 -2.60 -10.01
CA PRO A 168 -0.13 -2.55 -9.72
C PRO A 168 -0.41 -1.76 -8.43
N LEU A 169 -1.39 -0.85 -8.50
CA LEU A 169 -1.85 -0.05 -7.37
C LEU A 169 -3.10 -0.65 -6.76
N ILE A 170 -3.03 -0.97 -5.47
CA ILE A 170 -4.16 -1.44 -4.67
C ILE A 170 -4.62 -0.28 -3.78
N VAL A 171 -5.86 0.14 -3.87
CA VAL A 171 -6.42 1.16 -2.97
C VAL A 171 -7.25 0.49 -1.89
N GLY A 172 -6.84 0.68 -0.63
CA GLY A 172 -7.49 0.07 0.54
C GLY A 172 -8.47 1.00 1.24
N GLY A 173 -9.64 0.46 1.58
CA GLY A 173 -10.64 1.11 2.41
C GLY A 173 -12.07 0.81 2.01
N MET A 174 -13.01 1.12 2.91
CA MET A 174 -14.40 0.68 2.84
C MET A 174 -15.39 1.79 2.47
N ALA A 175 -14.98 3.07 2.56
CA ALA A 175 -15.85 4.20 2.26
C ALA A 175 -16.15 4.27 0.75
N SER A 176 -17.34 4.77 0.38
CA SER A 176 -17.72 4.91 -1.03
C SER A 176 -16.73 5.75 -1.81
N ARG A 177 -16.21 6.85 -1.22
CA ARG A 177 -15.21 7.68 -1.86
C ARG A 177 -13.86 6.96 -2.04
N THR A 178 -13.46 6.08 -1.11
CA THR A 178 -12.25 5.25 -1.31
C THR A 178 -12.42 4.30 -2.48
N ILE A 179 -13.62 3.72 -2.65
CA ILE A 179 -13.94 2.86 -3.80
C ILE A 179 -13.91 3.67 -5.10
N GLU A 180 -14.45 4.89 -5.10
CA GLU A 180 -14.38 5.80 -6.26
C GLU A 180 -12.92 6.11 -6.63
N ILE A 181 -12.07 6.42 -5.66
CA ILE A 181 -10.62 6.63 -5.87
C ILE A 181 -9.96 5.36 -6.42
N ALA A 182 -10.31 4.19 -5.88
CA ALA A 182 -9.80 2.91 -6.38
C ALA A 182 -10.18 2.65 -7.83
N THR A 183 -11.41 2.92 -8.21
CA THR A 183 -11.91 2.75 -9.58
C THR A 183 -11.25 3.73 -10.55
N LYS A 184 -11.04 4.97 -10.11
CA LYS A 184 -10.47 6.03 -10.96
C LYS A 184 -8.96 5.91 -11.16
N PHE A 185 -8.24 5.52 -10.12
CA PHE A 185 -6.78 5.61 -10.08
C PHE A 185 -6.06 4.29 -9.80
N GLY A 186 -6.74 3.29 -9.22
CA GLY A 186 -6.16 2.01 -8.84
C GLY A 186 -6.31 0.95 -9.93
N ASP A 187 -5.57 -0.14 -9.77
CA ASP A 187 -5.72 -1.37 -10.55
C ASP A 187 -6.55 -2.40 -9.77
N GLN A 188 -6.59 -2.25 -8.44
CA GLN A 188 -7.27 -3.17 -7.52
C GLN A 188 -7.85 -2.40 -6.33
N TRP A 189 -8.92 -2.95 -5.76
CA TRP A 189 -9.50 -2.47 -4.51
C TRP A 189 -9.31 -3.50 -3.39
N ASN A 190 -8.89 -3.07 -2.21
CA ASN A 190 -8.82 -3.88 -1.00
C ASN A 190 -9.93 -3.51 -0.02
N GLY A 191 -10.85 -4.46 0.21
CA GLY A 191 -11.84 -4.42 1.27
C GLY A 191 -11.60 -5.55 2.28
N TYR A 192 -11.94 -5.32 3.55
CA TYR A 192 -11.68 -6.26 4.64
C TYR A 192 -12.95 -6.63 5.41
N TYR A 193 -12.98 -7.84 5.98
CA TYR A 193 -14.07 -8.35 6.85
C TYR A 193 -15.48 -8.14 6.29
N LEU A 194 -15.67 -8.44 5.00
CA LEU A 194 -16.95 -8.27 4.35
C LEU A 194 -17.79 -9.54 4.38
N GLU A 195 -18.97 -9.44 4.97
CA GLU A 195 -20.04 -10.40 4.74
C GLU A 195 -20.49 -10.36 3.26
N HIS A 196 -20.99 -11.47 2.76
CA HIS A 196 -21.36 -11.62 1.35
C HIS A 196 -22.22 -10.48 0.80
N ASP A 197 -23.28 -10.08 1.54
CA ASP A 197 -24.19 -9.02 1.09
C ASP A 197 -23.54 -7.64 1.07
N LYS A 198 -22.62 -7.38 2.02
CA LYS A 198 -21.84 -6.15 2.05
C LYS A 198 -20.85 -6.09 0.90
N LEU A 199 -20.18 -7.22 0.62
CA LEU A 199 -19.27 -7.33 -0.53
C LEU A 199 -20.02 -7.08 -1.84
N LYS A 200 -21.19 -7.71 -2.04
CA LYS A 200 -21.99 -7.50 -3.24
C LYS A 200 -22.32 -6.03 -3.44
N LYS A 201 -22.79 -5.32 -2.41
CA LYS A 201 -23.08 -3.89 -2.49
C LYS A 201 -21.86 -3.06 -2.88
N LYS A 202 -20.65 -3.44 -2.42
CA LYS A 202 -19.40 -2.73 -2.78
C LYS A 202 -18.99 -3.01 -4.22
N LEU A 203 -19.17 -4.24 -4.70
CA LEU A 203 -18.93 -4.59 -6.10
C LEU A 203 -19.91 -3.91 -7.05
N ASP A 204 -21.18 -3.76 -6.66
CA ASP A 204 -22.15 -3.00 -7.44
C ASP A 204 -21.78 -1.50 -7.49
N LEU A 205 -21.21 -0.96 -6.41
CA LEU A 205 -20.73 0.42 -6.39
C LEU A 205 -19.51 0.63 -7.32
N ILE A 206 -18.59 -0.34 -7.38
CA ILE A 206 -17.47 -0.32 -8.33
C ILE A 206 -17.99 -0.21 -9.77
N LYS A 207 -18.95 -1.06 -10.16
CA LYS A 207 -19.54 -1.01 -11.51
C LYS A 207 -20.16 0.36 -11.84
N ILE A 208 -20.84 0.97 -10.86
CA ILE A 208 -21.44 2.31 -11.03
C ILE A 208 -20.35 3.37 -11.30
N PHE A 209 -19.20 3.25 -10.65
CA PHE A 209 -18.08 4.20 -10.86
C PHE A 209 -17.31 3.93 -12.15
N GLU A 210 -17.22 2.68 -12.61
CA GLU A 210 -16.61 2.32 -13.90
C GLU A 210 -17.42 2.83 -15.12
N GLU A 211 -18.72 3.03 -14.95
CA GLU A 211 -19.63 3.52 -16.01
C GLU A 211 -19.65 5.06 -16.13
N ARG A 212 -18.98 5.80 -15.25
CA ARG A 212 -18.91 7.27 -15.23
C ARG A 212 -17.67 7.81 -15.90
#